data_c68f14c9199025a6f83da46ee9db35b6
#
_entry.id   c68f14c9199025a6f83da46ee9db35b6
#
_cell.length_a   1.000
_cell.length_b   1.000
_cell.length_c   1.000
_cell.angle_alpha   90.00
_cell.angle_beta   90.00
_cell.angle_gamma   90.00
#
_symmetry.space_group_name_H-M   'P 1'
#
loop_
_entity.id
_entity.type
_entity.pdbx_description
1 polymer ?
#
loop_
_entity_poly.entity_id
_entity_poly.type
_entity_poly.pdbx_seq_one_letter_code
_entity_poly.pdbx_strand_id
1 'polypeptide(L)'
;WVFTTDTIATHIMGLPIEDRSSDMYRKAQSWTGVIFGVYNLVSAVYALCLPFIASKIGRKKTHALSLLIGGIGLISIFFAPNKEFLLFSMACVGIAWASILAMPYVILASSIPAGKMGIYMGIFNFFITIPQILNGIVGGPMVKNVYNNQPVYAIILAGIFMLCAAVSVVYVYDPGAIKIQ
;
A
#
# COMPACT_ATOMS: atom_id res chain seq x y z
N TRP A 1 4.06 1.51 6.32
CA TRP A 1 5.29 2.30 6.28
C TRP A 1 6.03 2.29 7.62
N VAL A 2 5.33 2.37 8.75
CA VAL A 2 5.89 2.46 10.11
C VAL A 2 6.88 1.34 10.41
N PHE A 3 6.63 0.12 9.92
CA PHE A 3 7.43 -1.07 10.22
C PHE A 3 8.48 -1.41 9.16
N THR A 4 8.64 -0.60 8.12
CA THR A 4 9.52 -0.96 6.98
C THR A 4 11.00 -1.03 7.39
N THR A 5 11.50 -0.01 8.10
CA THR A 5 12.90 -0.01 8.54
C THR A 5 13.18 -1.15 9.52
N ASP A 6 12.29 -1.36 10.49
CA ASP A 6 12.44 -2.46 11.45
C ASP A 6 12.39 -3.83 10.74
N THR A 7 11.56 -3.98 9.70
CA THR A 7 11.52 -5.21 8.89
C THR A 7 12.82 -5.43 8.12
N ILE A 8 13.40 -4.39 7.52
CA ILE A 8 14.69 -4.51 6.83
C ILE A 8 15.78 -4.90 7.83
N ALA A 9 15.82 -4.22 8.98
CA ALA A 9 16.81 -4.48 10.02
C ALA A 9 16.70 -5.91 10.56
N THR A 10 15.49 -6.33 10.96
CA THR A 10 15.32 -7.62 11.65
C THR A 10 15.24 -8.80 10.69
N HIS A 11 14.39 -8.70 9.65
CA HIS A 11 14.09 -9.83 8.76
C HIS A 11 15.13 -10.02 7.66
N ILE A 12 15.66 -8.92 7.10
CA ILE A 12 16.63 -8.99 5.99
C ILE A 12 18.07 -8.96 6.48
N MET A 13 18.39 -8.14 7.49
CA MET A 13 19.75 -7.97 8.00
C MET A 13 20.04 -8.78 9.28
N GLY A 14 19.02 -9.45 9.86
CA GLY A 14 19.18 -10.31 11.05
C GLY A 14 19.51 -9.59 12.34
N LEU A 15 19.19 -8.29 12.46
CA LEU A 15 19.46 -7.50 13.66
C LEU A 15 18.39 -7.76 14.75
N PRO A 16 18.78 -7.79 16.04
CA PRO A 16 17.82 -7.70 17.13
C PRO A 16 17.03 -6.37 17.06
N ILE A 17 15.73 -6.40 17.37
CA ILE A 17 14.86 -5.21 17.29
C ILE A 17 15.27 -4.10 18.26
N GLU A 18 15.98 -4.45 19.35
CA GLU A 18 16.49 -3.52 20.35
C GLU A 18 17.68 -2.71 19.88
N ASP A 19 18.42 -3.19 18.88
CA ASP A 19 19.70 -2.58 18.44
C ASP A 19 19.48 -1.47 17.37
N ARG A 20 18.66 -0.47 17.74
CA ARG A 20 18.33 0.66 16.86
C ARG A 20 19.43 1.73 16.78
N SER A 21 20.44 1.65 17.62
CA SER A 21 21.56 2.61 17.64
C SER A 21 22.76 2.18 16.79
N SER A 22 22.77 0.96 16.30
CA SER A 22 23.89 0.39 15.53
C SER A 22 24.08 1.03 14.16
N ASP A 23 25.30 0.97 13.65
CA ASP A 23 25.62 1.37 12.28
C ASP A 23 24.84 0.55 11.25
N MET A 24 24.54 -0.69 11.59
CA MET A 24 23.80 -1.58 10.71
C MET A 24 22.32 -1.18 10.63
N TYR A 25 21.73 -0.70 11.73
CA TYR A 25 20.38 -0.12 11.71
C TYR A 25 20.34 1.17 10.89
N ARG A 26 21.37 2.02 10.96
CA ARG A 26 21.51 3.19 10.09
C ARG A 26 21.57 2.82 8.60
N LYS A 27 22.22 1.71 8.25
CA LYS A 27 22.21 1.16 6.88
C LYS A 27 20.80 0.71 6.47
N ALA A 28 20.05 0.08 7.37
CA ALA A 28 18.65 -0.28 7.10
C ALA A 28 17.78 0.97 6.86
N GLN A 29 17.96 2.04 7.64
CA GLN A 29 17.29 3.33 7.42
C GLN A 29 17.63 3.95 6.06
N SER A 30 18.90 3.96 5.69
CA SER A 30 19.35 4.47 4.39
C SER A 30 18.74 3.65 3.25
N TRP A 31 18.70 2.33 3.39
CA TRP A 31 18.08 1.45 2.40
C TRP A 31 16.57 1.64 2.32
N THR A 32 15.91 1.90 3.45
CA THR A 32 14.50 2.32 3.47
C THR A 32 14.28 3.53 2.58
N GLY A 33 15.15 4.56 2.66
CA GLY A 33 15.08 5.72 1.79
C GLY A 33 15.16 5.36 0.30
N VAL A 34 16.07 4.45 -0.08
CA VAL A 34 16.24 4.00 -1.46
C VAL A 34 14.98 3.30 -1.99
N ILE A 35 14.44 2.33 -1.24
CA ILE A 35 13.24 1.59 -1.68
C ILE A 35 11.99 2.48 -1.72
N PHE A 36 11.88 3.47 -0.83
CA PHE A 36 10.83 4.49 -0.91
C PHE A 36 11.00 5.43 -2.10
N GLY A 37 12.24 5.72 -2.50
CA GLY A 37 12.53 6.45 -3.73
C GLY A 37 11.99 5.70 -4.97
N VAL A 38 12.29 4.40 -5.08
CA VAL A 38 11.77 3.55 -6.16
C VAL A 38 10.25 3.46 -6.14
N TYR A 39 9.66 3.23 -4.97
CA TYR A 39 8.22 3.21 -4.77
C TYR A 39 7.55 4.50 -5.27
N ASN A 40 8.07 5.67 -4.87
CA ASN A 40 7.50 6.95 -5.29
C ASN A 40 7.68 7.20 -6.79
N LEU A 41 8.84 6.85 -7.36
CA LEU A 41 9.11 6.98 -8.80
C LEU A 41 8.12 6.13 -9.61
N VAL A 42 7.98 4.85 -9.25
CA VAL A 42 7.03 3.95 -9.93
C VAL A 42 5.59 4.44 -9.78
N SER A 43 5.22 4.91 -8.58
CA SER A 43 3.90 5.49 -8.33
C SER A 43 3.63 6.70 -9.23
N ALA A 44 4.59 7.61 -9.37
CA ALA A 44 4.46 8.79 -10.22
C ALA A 44 4.31 8.42 -11.70
N VAL A 45 5.16 7.52 -12.21
CA VAL A 45 5.09 7.05 -13.60
C VAL A 45 3.75 6.33 -13.86
N TYR A 46 3.35 5.44 -12.95
CA TYR A 46 2.10 4.70 -13.10
C TYR A 46 0.87 5.62 -13.02
N ALA A 47 0.91 6.67 -12.19
CA ALA A 47 -0.16 7.67 -12.10
C ALA A 47 -0.44 8.36 -13.46
N LEU A 48 0.60 8.62 -14.25
CA LEU A 48 0.46 9.17 -15.61
C LEU A 48 -0.20 8.17 -16.57
N CYS A 49 0.01 6.87 -16.37
CA CYS A 49 -0.57 5.81 -17.18
C CYS A 49 -2.02 5.45 -16.77
N LEU A 50 -2.43 5.77 -15.53
CA LEU A 50 -3.72 5.36 -14.96
C LEU A 50 -4.93 5.79 -15.81
N PRO A 51 -5.06 7.04 -16.32
CA PRO A 51 -6.20 7.43 -17.14
C PRO A 51 -6.31 6.59 -18.40
N PHE A 52 -5.17 6.29 -19.04
CA PHE A 52 -5.13 5.49 -20.25
C PHE A 52 -5.51 4.04 -20.00
N ILE A 53 -5.01 3.43 -18.92
CA ILE A 53 -5.35 2.05 -18.54
C ILE A 53 -6.83 1.98 -18.17
N ALA A 54 -7.32 2.92 -17.34
CA ALA A 54 -8.70 2.97 -16.90
C ALA A 54 -9.69 3.20 -18.05
N SER A 55 -9.30 3.93 -19.11
CA SER A 55 -10.12 4.09 -20.29
C SER A 55 -10.30 2.81 -21.10
N LYS A 56 -9.32 1.89 -21.06
CA LYS A 56 -9.37 0.61 -21.79
C LYS A 56 -10.09 -0.51 -21.02
N ILE A 57 -9.76 -0.71 -19.75
CA ILE A 57 -10.26 -1.85 -18.97
C ILE A 57 -11.26 -1.46 -17.89
N GLY A 58 -11.51 -0.16 -17.71
CA GLY A 58 -12.43 0.39 -16.71
C GLY A 58 -11.74 0.64 -15.36
N ARG A 59 -12.25 1.63 -14.61
CA ARG A 59 -11.68 2.11 -13.33
C ARG A 59 -11.60 1.03 -12.27
N LYS A 60 -12.66 0.24 -12.10
CA LYS A 60 -12.72 -0.85 -11.11
C LYS A 60 -11.67 -1.91 -11.37
N LYS A 61 -11.58 -2.40 -12.61
CA LYS A 61 -10.61 -3.45 -12.97
C LYS A 61 -9.17 -2.93 -12.83
N THR A 62 -8.91 -1.69 -13.22
CA THR A 62 -7.61 -1.05 -13.05
C THR A 62 -7.23 -0.98 -11.57
N HIS A 63 -8.17 -0.57 -10.71
CA HIS A 63 -7.94 -0.48 -9.27
C HIS A 63 -7.72 -1.87 -8.65
N ALA A 64 -8.57 -2.84 -8.95
CA ALA A 64 -8.44 -4.20 -8.44
C ALA A 64 -7.10 -4.84 -8.84
N LEU A 65 -6.68 -4.69 -10.12
CA LEU A 65 -5.40 -5.22 -10.61
C LEU A 65 -4.21 -4.54 -9.91
N SER A 66 -4.28 -3.22 -9.72
CA SER A 66 -3.22 -2.50 -9.02
C SER A 66 -3.09 -2.95 -7.56
N LEU A 67 -4.22 -3.14 -6.85
CA LEU A 67 -4.22 -3.67 -5.48
C LEU A 67 -3.69 -5.10 -5.41
N LEU A 68 -4.04 -5.95 -6.37
CA LEU A 68 -3.53 -7.31 -6.46
C LEU A 68 -2.00 -7.32 -6.58
N ILE A 69 -1.45 -6.52 -7.49
CA ILE A 69 0.00 -6.37 -7.70
C ILE A 69 0.67 -5.88 -6.41
N GLY A 70 0.12 -4.85 -5.77
CA GLY A 70 0.69 -4.32 -4.53
C GLY A 70 0.60 -5.26 -3.35
N GLY A 71 -0.51 -6.02 -3.21
CA GLY A 71 -0.67 -7.04 -2.18
C GLY A 71 0.35 -8.16 -2.32
N ILE A 72 0.57 -8.65 -3.54
CA ILE A 72 1.63 -9.63 -3.85
C ILE A 72 3.00 -9.00 -3.54
N GLY A 73 3.24 -7.74 -3.90
CA GLY A 73 4.46 -7.02 -3.59
C GLY A 73 4.75 -6.95 -2.09
N LEU A 74 3.75 -6.65 -1.25
CA LEU A 74 3.93 -6.64 0.22
C LEU A 74 4.23 -8.04 0.76
N ILE A 75 3.52 -9.07 0.32
CA ILE A 75 3.76 -10.44 0.77
C ILE A 75 5.12 -10.95 0.31
N SER A 76 5.59 -10.55 -0.88
CA SER A 76 6.89 -10.96 -1.41
C SER A 76 8.08 -10.48 -0.56
N ILE A 77 7.90 -9.44 0.27
CA ILE A 77 8.93 -8.98 1.22
C ILE A 77 9.34 -10.08 2.20
N PHE A 78 8.41 -10.94 2.60
CA PHE A 78 8.71 -12.07 3.48
C PHE A 78 9.67 -13.09 2.84
N PHE A 79 9.56 -13.27 1.54
CA PHE A 79 10.38 -14.21 0.77
C PHE A 79 11.63 -13.56 0.17
N ALA A 80 11.92 -12.30 0.51
CA ALA A 80 13.03 -11.58 -0.08
C ALA A 80 14.38 -12.21 0.29
N PRO A 81 15.16 -12.70 -0.68
CA PRO A 81 16.45 -13.36 -0.41
C PRO A 81 17.53 -12.35 -0.01
N ASN A 82 17.35 -11.09 -0.38
CA ASN A 82 18.29 -10.00 -0.13
C ASN A 82 17.57 -8.65 -0.15
N LYS A 83 18.26 -7.60 0.25
CA LYS A 83 17.68 -6.24 0.31
C LYS A 83 17.36 -5.66 -1.09
N GLU A 84 18.07 -6.09 -2.14
CA GLU A 84 17.87 -5.65 -3.52
C GLU A 84 16.50 -6.11 -4.05
N PHE A 85 16.04 -7.28 -3.65
CA PHE A 85 14.72 -7.80 -4.01
C PHE A 85 13.58 -6.88 -3.54
N LEU A 86 13.80 -6.13 -2.46
CA LEU A 86 12.83 -5.16 -1.97
C LEU A 86 12.53 -4.03 -2.98
N LEU A 87 13.43 -3.74 -3.91
CA LEU A 87 13.18 -2.78 -5.00
C LEU A 87 12.01 -3.25 -5.87
N PHE A 88 11.99 -4.54 -6.22
CA PHE A 88 10.88 -5.14 -6.96
C PHE A 88 9.59 -5.12 -6.14
N SER A 89 9.63 -5.56 -4.88
CA SER A 89 8.47 -5.55 -3.99
C SER A 89 7.87 -4.15 -3.87
N MET A 90 8.72 -3.14 -3.67
CA MET A 90 8.28 -1.75 -3.52
C MET A 90 7.83 -1.10 -4.83
N ALA A 91 8.35 -1.55 -5.97
CA ALA A 91 7.81 -1.15 -7.28
C ALA A 91 6.36 -1.64 -7.45
N CYS A 92 6.05 -2.88 -7.07
CA CYS A 92 4.69 -3.41 -7.06
C CYS A 92 3.76 -2.60 -6.13
N VAL A 93 4.25 -2.24 -4.94
CA VAL A 93 3.50 -1.39 -4.00
C VAL A 93 3.28 0.02 -4.56
N GLY A 94 4.25 0.57 -5.30
CA GLY A 94 4.11 1.86 -5.98
C GLY A 94 2.95 1.90 -6.98
N ILE A 95 2.74 0.82 -7.74
CA ILE A 95 1.59 0.64 -8.64
C ILE A 95 0.27 0.72 -7.86
N ALA A 96 0.17 -0.02 -6.75
CA ALA A 96 -1.04 0.02 -5.92
C ALA A 96 -1.29 1.40 -5.34
N TRP A 97 -0.25 2.06 -4.86
CA TRP A 97 -0.36 3.37 -4.21
C TRP A 97 -0.90 4.46 -5.14
N ALA A 98 -0.39 4.54 -6.36
CA ALA A 98 -0.92 5.47 -7.36
C ALA A 98 -2.42 5.25 -7.60
N SER A 99 -2.84 3.98 -7.68
CA SER A 99 -4.24 3.64 -7.86
C SER A 99 -5.09 3.94 -6.62
N ILE A 100 -4.58 3.72 -5.40
CA ILE A 100 -5.26 4.04 -4.13
C ILE A 100 -5.52 5.53 -4.02
N LEU A 101 -4.58 6.37 -4.45
CA LEU A 101 -4.72 7.83 -4.39
C LEU A 101 -5.65 8.40 -5.48
N ALA A 102 -5.93 7.66 -6.55
CA ALA A 102 -6.69 8.18 -7.68
C ALA A 102 -8.06 7.51 -7.86
N MET A 103 -8.10 6.18 -7.99
CA MET A 103 -9.30 5.47 -8.45
C MET A 103 -10.50 5.54 -7.51
N PRO A 104 -10.36 5.37 -6.18
CA PRO A 104 -11.49 5.48 -5.26
C PRO A 104 -12.15 6.86 -5.30
N TYR A 105 -11.34 7.92 -5.39
CA TYR A 105 -11.84 9.29 -5.46
C TYR A 105 -12.61 9.56 -6.77
N VAL A 106 -12.12 9.04 -7.90
CA VAL A 106 -12.79 9.19 -9.20
C VAL A 106 -14.10 8.41 -9.23
N ILE A 107 -14.14 7.18 -8.69
CA ILE A 107 -15.35 6.36 -8.60
C ILE A 107 -16.38 7.04 -7.68
N LEU A 108 -15.94 7.50 -6.52
CA LEU A 108 -16.79 8.21 -5.56
C LEU A 108 -17.35 9.50 -6.17
N ALA A 109 -16.50 10.32 -6.79
CA ALA A 109 -16.92 11.58 -7.39
C ALA A 109 -18.00 11.40 -8.48
N SER A 110 -17.96 10.28 -9.22
CA SER A 110 -18.98 9.98 -10.24
C SER A 110 -20.33 9.54 -9.65
N SER A 111 -20.37 9.22 -8.35
CA SER A 111 -21.57 8.73 -7.64
C SER A 111 -22.24 9.80 -6.78
N ILE A 112 -21.64 10.98 -6.62
CA ILE A 112 -22.08 12.02 -5.70
C ILE A 112 -22.67 13.21 -6.47
N PRO A 113 -23.82 13.78 -6.01
CA PRO A 113 -24.32 15.05 -6.52
C PRO A 113 -23.31 16.20 -6.29
N ALA A 114 -23.09 17.04 -7.30
CA ALA A 114 -22.07 18.11 -7.26
C ALA A 114 -22.15 19.02 -6.03
N GLY A 115 -23.36 19.37 -5.56
CA GLY A 115 -23.54 20.23 -4.37
C GLY A 115 -23.18 19.59 -3.03
N LYS A 116 -22.89 18.27 -2.97
CA LYS A 116 -22.55 17.54 -1.74
C LYS A 116 -21.14 16.95 -1.76
N MET A 117 -20.36 17.25 -2.81
CA MET A 117 -19.05 16.66 -3.03
C MET A 117 -18.12 16.78 -1.81
N GLY A 118 -18.01 17.98 -1.21
CA GLY A 118 -17.11 18.23 -0.07
C GLY A 118 -17.43 17.36 1.15
N ILE A 119 -18.72 17.19 1.48
CA ILE A 119 -19.16 16.39 2.64
C ILE A 119 -18.78 14.92 2.43
N TYR A 120 -19.11 14.36 1.28
CA TYR A 120 -18.86 12.94 1.00
C TYR A 120 -17.35 12.63 0.90
N MET A 121 -16.56 13.54 0.30
CA MET A 121 -15.11 13.42 0.28
C MET A 121 -14.50 13.50 1.69
N GLY A 122 -15.04 14.35 2.55
CA GLY A 122 -14.67 14.43 3.97
C GLY A 122 -14.96 13.11 4.71
N ILE A 123 -16.16 12.55 4.55
CA ILE A 123 -16.53 11.26 5.13
C ILE A 123 -15.64 10.14 4.60
N PHE A 124 -15.34 10.13 3.30
CA PHE A 124 -14.46 9.13 2.71
C PHE A 124 -13.06 9.16 3.32
N ASN A 125 -12.52 10.34 3.62
CA ASN A 125 -11.21 10.46 4.26
C ASN A 125 -11.16 9.86 5.68
N PHE A 126 -12.29 9.74 6.40
CA PHE A 126 -12.32 9.02 7.68
C PHE A 126 -12.02 7.53 7.51
N PHE A 127 -12.44 6.90 6.41
CA PHE A 127 -12.09 5.49 6.12
C PHE A 127 -10.60 5.29 5.86
N ILE A 128 -9.86 6.35 5.55
CA ILE A 128 -8.41 6.32 5.42
C ILE A 128 -7.74 6.64 6.76
N THR A 129 -8.21 7.70 7.43
CA THR A 129 -7.54 8.26 8.63
C THR A 129 -7.75 7.40 9.87
N ILE A 130 -8.97 6.88 10.10
CA ILE A 130 -9.28 6.07 11.28
C ILE A 130 -8.41 4.81 11.36
N PRO A 131 -8.27 3.98 10.29
CA PRO A 131 -7.36 2.84 10.33
C PRO A 131 -5.89 3.22 10.56
N GLN A 132 -5.44 4.38 10.07
CA GLN A 132 -4.09 4.86 10.33
C GLN A 132 -3.85 5.21 11.78
N ILE A 133 -4.81 5.89 12.42
CA ILE A 133 -4.77 6.20 13.86
C ILE A 133 -4.76 4.92 14.68
N LEU A 134 -5.66 3.98 14.37
CA LEU A 134 -5.73 2.69 15.04
C LEU A 134 -4.42 1.91 14.90
N ASN A 135 -3.83 1.87 13.70
CA ASN A 135 -2.54 1.23 13.50
C ASN A 135 -1.40 1.94 14.27
N GLY A 136 -1.46 3.27 14.41
CA GLY A 136 -0.50 4.02 15.22
C GLY A 136 -0.53 3.63 16.70
N ILE A 137 -1.73 3.36 17.24
CA ILE A 137 -1.92 2.99 18.65
C ILE A 137 -1.66 1.49 18.88
N VAL A 138 -2.21 0.62 18.03
CA VAL A 138 -2.24 -0.83 18.25
C VAL A 138 -1.05 -1.54 17.60
N GLY A 139 -0.49 -0.97 16.53
CA GLY A 139 0.52 -1.64 15.71
C GLY A 139 1.79 -2.00 16.47
N GLY A 140 2.32 -1.10 17.31
CA GLY A 140 3.50 -1.37 18.14
C GLY A 140 3.27 -2.51 19.14
N PRO A 141 2.24 -2.44 20.02
CA PRO A 141 1.85 -3.53 20.90
C PRO A 141 1.61 -4.86 20.17
N MET A 142 1.02 -4.82 18.97
CA MET A 142 0.75 -6.01 18.17
C MET A 142 2.05 -6.68 17.70
N VAL A 143 3.01 -5.88 17.21
CA VAL A 143 4.33 -6.41 16.82
C VAL A 143 5.03 -7.03 18.02
N LYS A 144 4.98 -6.38 19.18
CA LYS A 144 5.66 -6.87 20.40
C LYS A 144 5.03 -8.14 20.95
N ASN A 145 3.70 -8.16 21.13
CA ASN A 145 3.01 -9.19 21.93
C ASN A 145 2.44 -10.33 21.07
N VAL A 146 2.12 -10.07 19.79
CA VAL A 146 1.49 -11.06 18.90
C VAL A 146 2.48 -11.61 17.88
N TYR A 147 3.36 -10.76 17.37
CA TYR A 147 4.32 -11.14 16.33
C TYR A 147 5.73 -11.41 16.86
N ASN A 148 5.92 -11.58 18.17
CA ASN A 148 7.20 -11.91 18.78
C ASN A 148 8.35 -10.98 18.31
N ASN A 149 8.11 -9.68 18.28
CA ASN A 149 9.04 -8.67 17.79
C ASN A 149 9.45 -8.82 16.29
N GLN A 150 8.61 -9.46 15.49
CA GLN A 150 8.87 -9.62 14.05
C GLN A 150 7.91 -8.71 13.23
N PRO A 151 8.32 -7.50 12.86
CA PRO A 151 7.47 -6.53 12.17
C PRO A 151 7.08 -6.97 10.76
N VAL A 152 7.78 -7.91 10.15
CA VAL A 152 7.45 -8.46 8.83
C VAL A 152 6.04 -9.06 8.78
N TYR A 153 5.52 -9.63 9.87
CA TYR A 153 4.16 -10.15 9.90
C TYR A 153 3.09 -9.07 9.78
N ALA A 154 3.36 -7.86 10.27
CA ALA A 154 2.47 -6.72 10.05
C ALA A 154 2.41 -6.32 8.57
N ILE A 155 3.51 -6.45 7.84
CA ILE A 155 3.56 -6.20 6.39
C ILE A 155 2.81 -7.28 5.62
N ILE A 156 2.97 -8.55 5.99
CA ILE A 156 2.19 -9.66 5.40
C ILE A 156 0.70 -9.43 5.60
N LEU A 157 0.27 -9.09 6.81
CA LEU A 157 -1.14 -8.80 7.10
C LEU A 157 -1.67 -7.64 6.25
N ALA A 158 -0.89 -6.58 6.08
CA ALA A 158 -1.24 -5.47 5.17
C ALA A 158 -1.39 -5.94 3.72
N GLY A 159 -0.51 -6.84 3.26
CA GLY A 159 -0.61 -7.46 1.93
C GLY A 159 -1.89 -8.28 1.77
N ILE A 160 -2.24 -9.09 2.76
CA ILE A 160 -3.48 -9.87 2.77
C ILE A 160 -4.70 -8.95 2.70
N PHE A 161 -4.76 -7.89 3.51
CA PHE A 161 -5.85 -6.92 3.45
C PHE A 161 -5.94 -6.22 2.09
N MET A 162 -4.81 -5.95 1.46
CA MET A 162 -4.79 -5.37 0.11
C MET A 162 -5.35 -6.34 -0.94
N LEU A 163 -5.08 -7.65 -0.83
CA LEU A 163 -5.69 -8.68 -1.68
C LEU A 163 -7.21 -8.79 -1.42
N CYS A 164 -7.63 -8.77 -0.17
CA CYS A 164 -9.05 -8.73 0.17
C CYS A 164 -9.74 -7.47 -0.40
N ALA A 165 -9.07 -6.32 -0.33
CA ALA A 165 -9.57 -5.09 -0.93
C ALA A 165 -9.69 -5.22 -2.46
N ALA A 166 -8.73 -5.84 -3.14
CA ALA A 166 -8.80 -6.09 -4.58
C ALA A 166 -10.05 -6.89 -4.97
N VAL A 167 -10.39 -7.92 -4.19
CA VAL A 167 -11.62 -8.71 -4.38
C VAL A 167 -12.85 -7.86 -4.08
N SER A 168 -12.83 -7.08 -3.02
CA SER A 168 -13.97 -6.24 -2.60
C SER A 168 -14.34 -5.17 -3.63
N VAL A 169 -13.39 -4.69 -4.43
CA VAL A 169 -13.64 -3.72 -5.52
C VAL A 169 -14.67 -4.24 -6.54
N VAL A 170 -14.78 -5.57 -6.72
CA VAL A 170 -15.75 -6.16 -7.66
C VAL A 170 -17.18 -5.78 -7.28
N TYR A 171 -17.48 -5.65 -6.00
CA TYR A 171 -18.81 -5.32 -5.48
C TYR A 171 -19.13 -3.82 -5.49
N VAL A 172 -18.14 -2.96 -5.76
CA VAL A 172 -18.35 -1.50 -5.80
C VAL A 172 -19.18 -1.13 -7.02
N TYR A 173 -20.23 -0.31 -6.84
CA TYR A 173 -20.98 0.26 -7.94
C TYR A 173 -20.23 1.47 -8.53
N ASP A 174 -19.98 1.44 -9.84
CA ASP A 174 -19.35 2.54 -10.58
C ASP A 174 -20.29 3.01 -11.70
N PRO A 175 -21.07 4.08 -11.50
CA PRO A 175 -22.01 4.60 -12.50
C PRO A 175 -21.28 5.19 -13.73
N GLY A 176 -20.02 5.57 -13.58
CA GLY A 176 -19.17 6.06 -14.67
C GLY A 176 -18.37 4.96 -15.38
N ALA A 177 -18.67 3.67 -15.13
CA ALA A 177 -18.03 2.58 -15.82
C ALA A 177 -18.29 2.65 -17.34
N ILE A 178 -17.24 2.51 -18.13
CA ILE A 178 -17.36 2.40 -19.58
C ILE A 178 -18.20 1.16 -19.88
N LYS A 179 -19.37 1.35 -20.49
CA LYS A 179 -20.08 0.23 -21.11
C LYS A 179 -19.22 -0.21 -22.29
N ILE A 180 -18.47 -1.29 -22.12
CA ILE A 180 -17.80 -1.99 -23.23
C ILE A 180 -18.95 -2.56 -24.07
N GLN A 181 -19.23 -1.90 -25.21
CA GLN A 181 -20.11 -2.44 -26.24
C GLN A 181 -19.37 -3.53 -27.00
#